data_f9dd9d16b92156f2f45c8de024cc2307
#
_entry.id   f9dd9d16b92156f2f45c8de024cc2307
#
_cell.length_a   1.000
_cell.length_b   1.000
_cell.length_c   1.000
_cell.angle_alpha   90.00
_cell.angle_beta   90.00
_cell.angle_gamma   90.00
#
_symmetry.space_group_name_H-M   'P 1'
#
loop_
_entity.id
_entity.type
_entity.pdbx_description
1 polymer ?
#
loop_
_entity_poly.entity_id
_entity_poly.type
_entity_poly.pdbx_seq_one_letter_code
_entity_poly.pdbx_strand_id
1 'polypeptide(L)'
;MSRTYTYFAALIGTICVVFIIYTFFFGHTRTVRSDVVQGILIGFGLAFVTAQIYARIKATKVNGWITMFGLGVPGNGMLLRAAHAQLFPGPVTVPQEAMYWWTNSDGAGRTLSGAHDYILHFPAGQLPPNNAFWSITMGNAQNHYVPNLINRYNVGDRSGLVPNTDGSVDIYLQHAAPAGHESNWLPAPTGNFILWLRVYMPGQAILDGKYRVPPVVKIK
;
A
#
# COMPACT_ATOMS: atom_id res chain seq x y z
N MET A 1 -0.04 -1.57 5.16
CA MET A 1 -0.21 -1.14 6.58
C MET A 1 0.27 -2.27 7.45
N SER A 2 1.24 -2.05 8.32
CA SER A 2 1.70 -3.12 9.22
C SER A 2 0.53 -3.55 10.11
N ARG A 3 0.49 -4.83 10.48
CA ARG A 3 -0.46 -5.36 11.48
C ARG A 3 -0.48 -4.49 12.74
N THR A 4 0.64 -3.89 13.09
CA THR A 4 0.81 -2.99 14.22
C THR A 4 -0.12 -1.77 14.16
N TYR A 5 -0.26 -1.11 12.99
CA TYR A 5 -1.20 0.01 12.83
C TYR A 5 -2.66 -0.44 12.91
N THR A 6 -2.98 -1.61 12.35
CA THR A 6 -4.33 -2.16 12.43
C THR A 6 -4.67 -2.55 13.88
N TYR A 7 -3.73 -3.15 14.61
CA TYR A 7 -3.90 -3.49 16.03
C TYR A 7 -3.97 -2.23 16.91
N PHE A 8 -3.14 -1.22 16.63
CA PHE A 8 -3.15 0.04 17.37
C PHE A 8 -4.47 0.79 17.17
N ALA A 9 -4.97 0.85 15.94
CA ALA A 9 -6.25 1.44 15.60
C ALA A 9 -7.42 0.67 16.21
N ALA A 10 -7.39 -0.66 16.19
CA ALA A 10 -8.39 -1.51 16.84
C ALA A 10 -8.34 -1.36 18.36
N LEU A 11 -7.14 -1.27 18.95
CA LEU A 11 -6.94 -1.05 20.38
C LEU A 11 -7.50 0.30 20.83
N ILE A 12 -7.20 1.39 20.11
CA ILE A 12 -7.76 2.71 20.41
C ILE A 12 -9.28 2.68 20.30
N GLY A 13 -9.82 2.10 19.22
CA GLY A 13 -11.27 1.95 19.06
C GLY A 13 -11.91 1.18 20.18
N THR A 14 -11.29 0.07 20.60
CA THR A 14 -11.77 -0.74 21.73
C THR A 14 -11.70 0.02 23.05
N ILE A 15 -10.60 0.72 23.33
CA ILE A 15 -10.43 1.57 24.52
C ILE A 15 -11.50 2.67 24.55
N CYS A 16 -11.76 3.35 23.42
CA CYS A 16 -12.81 4.36 23.34
C CYS A 16 -14.21 3.77 23.63
N VAL A 17 -14.54 2.61 23.05
CA VAL A 17 -15.82 1.94 23.26
C VAL A 17 -15.97 1.49 24.72
N VAL A 18 -14.95 0.88 25.31
CA VAL A 18 -14.95 0.46 26.73
C VAL A 18 -15.08 1.67 27.65
N PHE A 19 -14.36 2.75 27.37
CA PHE A 19 -14.44 3.98 28.15
C PHE A 19 -15.82 4.64 28.05
N ILE A 20 -16.44 4.65 26.86
CA ILE A 20 -17.82 5.14 26.66
C ILE A 20 -18.82 4.31 27.47
N ILE A 21 -18.73 2.98 27.38
CA ILE A 21 -19.60 2.05 28.15
C ILE A 21 -19.40 2.27 29.65
N TYR A 22 -18.16 2.31 30.11
CA TYR A 22 -17.84 2.53 31.51
C TYR A 22 -18.41 3.85 32.04
N THR A 23 -18.20 4.96 31.33
CA THR A 23 -18.67 6.27 31.76
C THR A 23 -20.20 6.43 31.68
N PHE A 24 -20.84 5.77 30.70
CA PHE A 24 -22.30 5.79 30.55
C PHE A 24 -23.01 5.01 31.67
N PHE A 25 -22.46 3.85 32.05
CA PHE A 25 -23.10 2.95 33.02
C PHE A 25 -22.60 3.15 34.46
N PHE A 26 -21.39 3.60 34.68
CA PHE A 26 -20.74 3.64 36.00
C PHE A 26 -20.29 5.04 36.48
N GLY A 27 -20.40 6.07 35.64
CA GLY A 27 -20.03 7.44 36.00
C GLY A 27 -21.06 8.11 36.90
N HIS A 28 -20.84 8.10 38.23
CA HIS A 28 -21.79 8.65 39.21
C HIS A 28 -21.70 10.16 39.39
N THR A 29 -20.63 10.84 38.92
CA THR A 29 -20.48 12.29 38.99
C THR A 29 -20.07 12.85 37.64
N ARG A 30 -21.04 13.28 36.85
CA ARG A 30 -20.77 13.99 35.58
C ARG A 30 -20.48 15.46 35.91
N THR A 31 -19.33 15.93 35.38
CA THR A 31 -19.01 17.37 35.35
C THR A 31 -19.01 17.81 33.90
N VAL A 32 -19.35 19.07 33.63
CA VAL A 32 -19.25 19.66 32.26
C VAL A 32 -17.90 19.40 31.64
N ARG A 33 -16.82 19.41 32.41
CA ARG A 33 -15.47 19.14 31.97
C ARG A 33 -15.27 17.68 31.50
N SER A 34 -15.87 16.72 32.23
CA SER A 34 -15.79 15.30 31.82
C SER A 34 -16.60 15.03 30.56
N ASP A 35 -17.74 15.68 30.40
CA ASP A 35 -18.62 15.52 29.25
C ASP A 35 -17.98 16.08 27.98
N VAL A 36 -17.28 17.22 28.08
CA VAL A 36 -16.50 17.81 26.97
C VAL A 36 -15.36 16.88 26.53
N VAL A 37 -14.59 16.36 27.49
CA VAL A 37 -13.48 15.43 27.18
C VAL A 37 -14.02 14.17 26.51
N GLN A 38 -15.11 13.60 27.02
CA GLN A 38 -15.78 12.43 26.41
C GLN A 38 -16.24 12.73 24.99
N GLY A 39 -16.91 13.86 24.78
CA GLY A 39 -17.37 14.30 23.47
C GLY A 39 -16.23 14.40 22.44
N ILE A 40 -15.09 14.96 22.85
CA ILE A 40 -13.88 15.04 22.02
C ILE A 40 -13.38 13.63 21.67
N LEU A 41 -13.23 12.74 22.64
CA LEU A 41 -12.73 11.38 22.41
C LEU A 41 -13.65 10.57 21.50
N ILE A 42 -14.96 10.66 21.71
CA ILE A 42 -15.97 10.03 20.84
C ILE A 42 -15.87 10.59 19.42
N GLY A 43 -15.80 11.92 19.28
CA GLY A 43 -15.70 12.58 17.99
C GLY A 43 -14.45 12.14 17.21
N PHE A 44 -13.28 12.08 17.85
CA PHE A 44 -12.07 11.56 17.24
C PHE A 44 -12.20 10.08 16.83
N GLY A 45 -12.74 9.25 17.72
CA GLY A 45 -12.96 7.82 17.43
C GLY A 45 -13.87 7.61 16.23
N LEU A 46 -14.99 8.31 16.17
CA LEU A 46 -15.94 8.24 15.05
C LEU A 46 -15.32 8.75 13.75
N ALA A 47 -14.61 9.89 13.78
CA ALA A 47 -13.93 10.43 12.60
C ALA A 47 -12.89 9.46 12.06
N PHE A 48 -12.09 8.85 12.96
CA PHE A 48 -11.08 7.86 12.57
C PHE A 48 -11.72 6.61 11.94
N VAL A 49 -12.73 6.02 12.59
CA VAL A 49 -13.45 4.84 12.07
C VAL A 49 -14.13 5.16 10.74
N THR A 50 -14.75 6.32 10.61
CA THR A 50 -15.37 6.77 9.35
C THR A 50 -14.33 6.88 8.24
N ALA A 51 -13.17 7.48 8.49
CA ALA A 51 -12.08 7.56 7.51
C ALA A 51 -11.57 6.17 7.11
N GLN A 52 -11.44 5.24 8.06
CA GLN A 52 -11.01 3.84 7.79
C GLN A 52 -12.03 3.09 6.91
N ILE A 53 -13.31 3.20 7.23
CA ILE A 53 -14.38 2.56 6.44
C ILE A 53 -14.39 3.16 5.02
N TYR A 54 -14.35 4.48 4.92
CA TYR A 54 -14.37 5.17 3.63
C TYR A 54 -13.14 4.84 2.78
N ALA A 55 -11.96 4.72 3.39
CA ALA A 55 -10.74 4.28 2.73
C ALA A 55 -10.91 2.90 2.10
N ARG A 56 -11.52 1.94 2.83
CA ARG A 56 -11.78 0.59 2.32
C ARG A 56 -12.80 0.57 1.18
N ILE A 57 -13.84 1.40 1.25
CA ILE A 57 -14.87 1.52 0.19
C ILE A 57 -14.30 2.13 -1.08
N LYS A 58 -13.40 3.12 -0.96
CA LYS A 58 -12.81 3.83 -2.10
C LYS A 58 -11.58 3.15 -2.67
N ALA A 59 -10.93 2.28 -1.91
CA ALA A 59 -9.80 1.51 -2.39
C ALA A 59 -10.22 0.51 -3.48
N THR A 60 -9.48 0.49 -4.57
CA THR A 60 -9.59 -0.54 -5.60
C THR A 60 -8.55 -1.61 -5.31
N LYS A 61 -8.99 -2.86 -5.16
CA LYS A 61 -8.10 -4.00 -4.94
C LYS A 61 -8.21 -4.99 -6.10
N VAL A 62 -7.11 -5.21 -6.81
CA VAL A 62 -7.03 -6.15 -7.94
C VAL A 62 -5.71 -6.89 -7.87
N ASN A 63 -5.72 -8.21 -8.01
CA ASN A 63 -4.52 -9.08 -8.01
C ASN A 63 -3.63 -8.90 -6.76
N GLY A 64 -4.22 -8.60 -5.60
CA GLY A 64 -3.47 -8.29 -4.38
C GLY A 64 -3.04 -6.83 -4.23
N TRP A 65 -2.96 -6.07 -5.33
CA TRP A 65 -2.59 -4.66 -5.33
C TRP A 65 -3.74 -3.75 -4.93
N ILE A 66 -3.42 -2.72 -4.15
CA ILE A 66 -4.37 -1.70 -3.68
C ILE A 66 -3.98 -0.36 -4.28
N THR A 67 -4.95 0.31 -4.88
CA THR A 67 -4.84 1.69 -5.36
C THR A 67 -6.08 2.50 -4.97
N MET A 68 -6.01 3.80 -5.10
CA MET A 68 -7.16 4.69 -4.95
C MET A 68 -7.10 5.75 -6.05
N PHE A 69 -8.15 5.81 -6.86
CA PHE A 69 -8.27 6.83 -7.91
C PHE A 69 -8.74 8.17 -7.34
N GLY A 70 -8.42 9.25 -8.05
CA GLY A 70 -8.83 10.61 -7.68
C GLY A 70 -8.01 11.23 -6.55
N LEU A 71 -6.87 10.64 -6.18
CA LEU A 71 -5.96 11.22 -5.19
C LEU A 71 -5.34 12.52 -5.70
N GLY A 72 -5.01 13.43 -4.78
CA GLY A 72 -4.33 14.70 -5.09
C GLY A 72 -5.15 15.70 -5.91
N VAL A 73 -6.38 15.37 -6.31
CA VAL A 73 -7.23 16.27 -7.12
C VAL A 73 -7.69 17.45 -6.27
N PRO A 74 -7.52 18.72 -6.74
CA PRO A 74 -8.07 19.90 -6.08
C PRO A 74 -9.59 19.77 -5.89
N GLY A 75 -10.10 20.24 -4.75
CA GLY A 75 -11.54 20.17 -4.43
C GLY A 75 -11.99 18.85 -3.79
N ASN A 76 -11.13 17.87 -3.63
CA ASN A 76 -11.46 16.66 -2.86
C ASN A 76 -11.91 17.02 -1.44
N GLY A 77 -13.04 16.46 -1.02
CA GLY A 77 -13.60 16.65 0.31
C GLY A 77 -12.68 16.08 1.41
N MET A 78 -12.83 16.60 2.63
CA MET A 78 -12.01 16.24 3.79
C MET A 78 -11.98 14.73 4.05
N LEU A 79 -13.12 14.04 3.89
CA LEU A 79 -13.22 12.60 4.16
C LEU A 79 -12.37 11.78 3.16
N LEU A 80 -12.35 12.15 1.87
CA LEU A 80 -11.51 11.48 0.89
C LEU A 80 -10.01 11.72 1.18
N ARG A 81 -9.65 12.93 1.59
CA ARG A 81 -8.27 13.26 1.98
C ARG A 81 -7.83 12.50 3.22
N ALA A 82 -8.71 12.38 4.23
CA ALA A 82 -8.44 11.59 5.44
C ALA A 82 -8.32 10.10 5.12
N ALA A 83 -9.20 9.56 4.29
CA ALA A 83 -9.15 8.17 3.82
C ALA A 83 -7.87 7.88 3.04
N HIS A 84 -7.45 8.82 2.20
CA HIS A 84 -6.22 8.74 1.45
C HIS A 84 -4.99 8.63 2.38
N ALA A 85 -4.88 9.50 3.39
CA ALA A 85 -3.78 9.48 4.33
C ALA A 85 -3.64 8.13 5.09
N GLN A 86 -4.72 7.36 5.20
CA GLN A 86 -4.70 6.02 5.80
C GLN A 86 -4.04 4.96 4.90
N LEU A 87 -4.21 5.05 3.59
CA LEU A 87 -3.72 4.05 2.62
C LEU A 87 -2.39 4.46 1.97
N PHE A 88 -2.18 5.75 1.78
CA PHE A 88 -1.04 6.33 1.07
C PHE A 88 -0.41 7.44 1.93
N PRO A 89 0.28 7.09 3.02
CA PRO A 89 0.93 8.08 3.87
C PRO A 89 2.06 8.78 3.11
N GLY A 90 1.94 10.09 2.97
CA GLY A 90 2.92 10.93 2.29
C GLY A 90 2.29 11.87 1.26
N PRO A 91 3.10 12.71 0.61
CA PRO A 91 2.62 13.61 -0.42
C PRO A 91 2.15 12.83 -1.64
N VAL A 92 1.00 13.19 -2.16
CA VAL A 92 0.39 12.60 -3.35
C VAL A 92 0.08 13.69 -4.34
N THR A 93 0.47 13.44 -5.57
CA THR A 93 0.24 14.33 -6.71
C THR A 93 -1.09 14.01 -7.39
N VAL A 94 -1.48 14.83 -8.36
CA VAL A 94 -2.64 14.52 -9.20
C VAL A 94 -2.39 13.26 -10.04
N PRO A 95 -3.43 12.50 -10.41
CA PRO A 95 -3.29 11.24 -11.15
C PRO A 95 -2.51 11.36 -12.46
N GLN A 96 -2.60 12.51 -13.13
CA GLN A 96 -1.87 12.78 -14.37
C GLN A 96 -0.36 12.87 -14.18
N GLU A 97 0.09 13.20 -12.97
CA GLU A 97 1.51 13.26 -12.62
C GLU A 97 2.01 11.92 -12.11
N ALA A 98 1.28 11.27 -11.18
CA ALA A 98 1.66 9.94 -10.72
C ALA A 98 0.48 9.13 -10.18
N MET A 99 0.53 7.82 -10.42
CA MET A 99 -0.36 6.82 -9.83
C MET A 99 0.42 5.82 -9.00
N TYR A 100 -0.22 5.33 -7.93
CA TYR A 100 0.41 4.51 -6.92
C TYR A 100 -0.40 3.25 -6.64
N TRP A 101 0.29 2.11 -6.51
CA TRP A 101 -0.26 0.85 -6.00
C TRP A 101 0.66 0.33 -4.92
N TRP A 102 0.09 -0.36 -3.95
CA TRP A 102 0.88 -1.10 -2.98
C TRP A 102 0.28 -2.48 -2.73
N THR A 103 1.11 -3.43 -2.32
CA THR A 103 0.68 -4.75 -1.87
C THR A 103 1.58 -5.28 -0.78
N ASN A 104 0.99 -6.03 0.14
CA ASN A 104 1.67 -6.87 1.11
C ASN A 104 1.25 -8.33 0.98
N SER A 105 0.57 -8.68 -0.12
CA SER A 105 0.07 -10.02 -0.38
C SER A 105 0.33 -10.45 -1.81
N ASP A 106 0.48 -11.76 -2.01
CA ASP A 106 0.52 -12.36 -3.34
C ASP A 106 -0.89 -12.40 -3.99
N GLY A 107 -0.95 -12.89 -5.23
CA GLY A 107 -2.20 -13.03 -5.97
C GLY A 107 -3.23 -13.96 -5.31
N ALA A 108 -2.80 -14.85 -4.43
CA ALA A 108 -3.67 -15.73 -3.64
C ALA A 108 -4.08 -15.11 -2.29
N GLY A 109 -3.65 -13.86 -2.00
CA GLY A 109 -3.97 -13.15 -0.75
C GLY A 109 -3.07 -13.52 0.44
N ARG A 110 -2.00 -14.29 0.25
CA ARG A 110 -1.05 -14.66 1.31
C ARG A 110 -0.04 -13.54 1.50
N THR A 111 0.34 -13.29 2.75
CA THR A 111 1.32 -12.25 3.09
C THR A 111 2.67 -12.51 2.42
N LEU A 112 3.24 -11.49 1.79
CA LEU A 112 4.60 -11.53 1.21
C LEU A 112 5.65 -11.67 2.32
N SER A 113 6.53 -12.64 2.17
CA SER A 113 7.60 -12.93 3.14
C SER A 113 8.87 -13.36 2.43
N GLY A 114 10.01 -12.84 2.86
CA GLY A 114 11.30 -13.21 2.31
C GLY A 114 11.76 -14.65 2.63
N ALA A 115 10.94 -15.42 3.33
CA ALA A 115 11.10 -16.87 3.45
C ALA A 115 10.72 -17.62 2.16
N HIS A 116 10.20 -16.91 1.16
CA HIS A 116 9.71 -17.45 -0.11
C HIS A 116 10.21 -16.64 -1.28
N ASP A 117 10.27 -17.30 -2.43
CA ASP A 117 10.61 -16.70 -3.70
C ASP A 117 9.33 -16.39 -4.49
N TYR A 118 9.31 -15.21 -5.13
CA TYR A 118 8.18 -14.75 -5.93
C TYR A 118 8.62 -14.19 -7.27
N ILE A 119 7.71 -14.23 -8.22
CA ILE A 119 7.84 -13.53 -9.50
C ILE A 119 6.67 -12.56 -9.66
N LEU A 120 6.98 -11.36 -10.15
CA LEU A 120 6.02 -10.45 -10.74
C LEU A 120 6.24 -10.47 -12.25
N HIS A 121 5.35 -11.15 -12.96
CA HIS A 121 5.42 -11.36 -14.39
C HIS A 121 4.59 -10.32 -15.14
N PHE A 122 5.23 -9.55 -16.01
CA PHE A 122 4.57 -8.66 -16.96
C PHE A 122 4.55 -9.31 -18.34
N PRO A 123 3.38 -9.70 -18.88
CA PRO A 123 3.28 -10.20 -20.24
C PRO A 123 3.83 -9.21 -21.28
N ALA A 124 4.24 -9.68 -22.43
CA ALA A 124 4.73 -8.84 -23.52
C ALA A 124 3.75 -7.70 -23.83
N GLY A 125 4.27 -6.47 -23.90
CA GLY A 125 3.47 -5.27 -24.15
C GLY A 125 2.56 -4.81 -22.98
N GLN A 126 2.64 -5.43 -21.80
CA GLN A 126 1.80 -5.09 -20.65
C GLN A 126 2.56 -4.43 -19.49
N LEU A 127 3.75 -3.89 -19.76
CA LEU A 127 4.42 -3.03 -18.77
C LEU A 127 3.53 -1.82 -18.43
N PRO A 128 3.70 -1.20 -17.25
CA PRO A 128 2.93 -0.03 -16.86
C PRO A 128 3.05 1.10 -17.90
N PRO A 129 1.96 1.47 -18.62
CA PRO A 129 2.03 2.50 -19.65
C PRO A 129 2.29 3.86 -19.00
N ASN A 130 3.34 4.55 -19.46
CA ASN A 130 3.78 5.82 -18.91
C ASN A 130 4.49 6.68 -19.95
N ASN A 131 4.56 8.00 -19.70
CA ASN A 131 5.32 8.96 -20.52
C ASN A 131 6.59 9.47 -19.81
N ALA A 132 6.86 8.98 -18.58
CA ALA A 132 8.06 9.31 -17.83
C ALA A 132 8.83 8.05 -17.41
N PHE A 133 8.39 7.38 -16.34
CA PHE A 133 8.95 6.11 -15.86
C PHE A 133 8.03 5.43 -14.85
N TRP A 134 8.30 4.16 -14.59
CA TRP A 134 7.70 3.43 -13.49
C TRP A 134 8.75 2.74 -12.63
N SER A 135 8.41 2.45 -11.38
CA SER A 135 9.28 1.69 -10.49
C SER A 135 8.49 0.86 -9.49
N ILE A 136 9.03 -0.31 -9.14
CA ILE A 136 8.60 -1.12 -8.01
C ILE A 136 9.65 -0.99 -6.91
N THR A 137 9.21 -0.55 -5.75
CA THR A 137 10.07 -0.35 -4.57
C THR A 137 9.74 -1.40 -3.52
N MET A 138 10.79 -1.97 -2.90
CA MET A 138 10.71 -2.91 -1.78
C MET A 138 10.80 -2.18 -0.46
N GLY A 139 9.89 -2.49 0.48
CA GLY A 139 9.96 -2.06 1.87
C GLY A 139 9.74 -3.23 2.82
N ASN A 140 10.24 -3.14 4.06
CA ASN A 140 9.87 -4.09 5.10
C ASN A 140 8.39 -3.90 5.51
N ALA A 141 7.91 -4.71 6.46
CA ALA A 141 6.54 -4.63 6.95
C ALA A 141 6.15 -3.26 7.56
N GLN A 142 7.13 -2.44 7.96
CA GLN A 142 6.97 -1.09 8.48
C GLN A 142 7.12 0.01 7.40
N ASN A 143 7.25 -0.40 6.13
CA ASN A 143 7.46 0.51 4.99
C ASN A 143 8.81 1.27 5.03
N HIS A 144 9.85 0.68 5.59
CA HIS A 144 11.20 1.21 5.55
C HIS A 144 12.04 0.46 4.51
N TYR A 145 12.97 1.15 3.87
CA TYR A 145 13.98 0.50 3.03
C TYR A 145 14.84 -0.42 3.87
N VAL A 146 15.15 -1.60 3.30
CA VAL A 146 16.02 -2.58 3.95
C VAL A 146 17.37 -2.60 3.23
N PRO A 147 18.48 -2.30 3.92
CA PRO A 147 19.82 -2.42 3.34
C PRO A 147 20.04 -3.81 2.74
N ASN A 148 20.65 -3.86 1.58
CA ASN A 148 21.00 -5.10 0.89
C ASN A 148 22.35 -4.97 0.20
N LEU A 149 22.98 -6.11 -0.14
CA LEU A 149 24.35 -6.17 -0.63
C LEU A 149 24.63 -5.37 -1.91
N ILE A 150 23.62 -5.12 -2.72
CA ILE A 150 23.75 -4.42 -4.00
C ILE A 150 23.12 -3.01 -3.96
N ASN A 151 22.69 -2.54 -2.78
CA ASN A 151 22.02 -1.25 -2.60
C ASN A 151 20.84 -0.99 -3.57
N ARG A 152 20.13 -2.07 -3.96
CA ARG A 152 18.99 -2.00 -4.88
C ARG A 152 17.70 -2.01 -4.08
N TYR A 153 16.99 -0.89 -4.07
CA TYR A 153 15.73 -0.70 -3.33
C TYR A 153 14.51 -0.68 -4.24
N ASN A 154 14.74 -0.53 -5.55
CA ASN A 154 13.68 -0.52 -6.56
C ASN A 154 14.21 -1.09 -7.89
N VAL A 155 13.27 -1.50 -8.74
CA VAL A 155 13.49 -1.82 -10.15
C VAL A 155 12.37 -1.19 -10.98
N GLY A 156 12.66 -0.89 -12.25
CA GLY A 156 11.70 -0.29 -13.17
C GLY A 156 12.27 -0.17 -14.58
N ASP A 157 11.60 0.57 -15.44
CA ASP A 157 11.99 0.73 -16.85
C ASP A 157 13.39 1.35 -17.05
N ARG A 158 13.90 2.07 -16.03
CA ARG A 158 15.26 2.66 -16.06
C ARG A 158 16.33 1.80 -15.38
N SER A 159 16.00 0.58 -14.97
CA SER A 159 16.90 -0.29 -14.20
C SER A 159 17.69 -1.29 -15.07
N GLY A 160 17.55 -1.25 -16.40
CA GLY A 160 18.20 -2.23 -17.28
C GLY A 160 17.59 -3.62 -17.17
N LEU A 161 16.26 -3.71 -17.02
CA LEU A 161 15.54 -4.98 -17.01
C LEU A 161 15.76 -5.72 -18.33
N VAL A 162 16.01 -7.02 -18.27
CA VAL A 162 16.20 -7.91 -19.42
C VAL A 162 14.90 -8.64 -19.71
N PRO A 163 14.27 -8.42 -20.88
CA PRO A 163 13.06 -9.17 -21.26
C PRO A 163 13.36 -10.65 -21.53
N ASN A 164 12.36 -11.48 -21.36
CA ASN A 164 12.36 -12.85 -21.84
C ASN A 164 12.31 -12.90 -23.39
N THR A 165 12.54 -14.07 -23.96
CA THR A 165 12.56 -14.26 -25.43
C THR A 165 11.22 -13.94 -26.11
N ASP A 166 10.12 -14.01 -25.38
CA ASP A 166 8.76 -13.66 -25.84
C ASP A 166 8.40 -12.17 -25.62
N GLY A 167 9.35 -11.37 -25.08
CA GLY A 167 9.15 -9.96 -24.78
C GLY A 167 8.46 -9.67 -23.44
N SER A 168 8.11 -10.70 -22.67
CA SER A 168 7.64 -10.53 -21.29
C SER A 168 8.78 -10.13 -20.36
N VAL A 169 8.46 -9.60 -19.18
CA VAL A 169 9.45 -9.21 -18.17
C VAL A 169 9.09 -9.83 -16.83
N ASP A 170 10.03 -10.59 -16.27
CA ASP A 170 9.93 -11.13 -14.92
C ASP A 170 10.74 -10.27 -13.95
N ILE A 171 10.16 -9.94 -12.81
CA ILE A 171 10.86 -9.33 -11.68
C ILE A 171 10.89 -10.37 -10.56
N TYR A 172 12.11 -10.74 -10.15
CA TYR A 172 12.36 -11.72 -9.09
C TYR A 172 12.40 -11.02 -7.74
N LEU A 173 11.49 -11.42 -6.85
CA LEU A 173 11.31 -10.87 -5.50
C LEU A 173 11.69 -11.95 -4.52
N GLN A 174 12.96 -12.00 -4.12
CA GLN A 174 13.51 -13.04 -3.27
C GLN A 174 14.74 -12.56 -2.50
N HIS A 175 15.09 -13.27 -1.43
CA HIS A 175 16.22 -12.87 -0.58
C HIS A 175 17.58 -13.12 -1.26
N ALA A 176 17.77 -14.27 -1.85
CA ALA A 176 19.00 -14.63 -2.56
C ALA A 176 18.93 -14.24 -4.02
N ALA A 177 20.06 -13.88 -4.61
CA ALA A 177 20.13 -13.52 -6.03
C ALA A 177 19.75 -14.73 -6.92
N PRO A 178 18.86 -14.57 -7.90
CA PRO A 178 18.51 -15.63 -8.86
C PRO A 178 19.65 -15.76 -9.89
N ALA A 179 20.24 -16.93 -9.99
CA ALA A 179 21.34 -17.16 -10.92
C ALA A 179 20.91 -16.90 -12.39
N GLY A 180 21.63 -16.02 -13.09
CA GLY A 180 21.33 -15.63 -14.46
C GLY A 180 20.21 -14.62 -14.64
N HIS A 181 19.60 -14.15 -13.57
CA HIS A 181 18.49 -13.17 -13.59
C HIS A 181 18.74 -11.97 -12.66
N GLU A 182 19.99 -11.70 -12.31
CA GLU A 182 20.38 -10.66 -11.35
C GLU A 182 19.94 -9.26 -11.79
N SER A 183 19.86 -9.00 -13.10
CA SER A 183 19.38 -7.72 -13.66
C SER A 183 17.94 -7.43 -13.26
N ASN A 184 17.10 -8.48 -13.17
CA ASN A 184 15.67 -8.38 -12.86
C ASN A 184 15.35 -8.69 -11.40
N TRP A 185 16.36 -8.78 -10.53
CA TRP A 185 16.18 -9.10 -9.14
C TRP A 185 15.97 -7.86 -8.27
N LEU A 186 14.94 -7.88 -7.44
CA LEU A 186 14.72 -6.92 -6.36
C LEU A 186 14.86 -7.66 -5.02
N PRO A 187 15.95 -7.41 -4.26
CA PRO A 187 16.23 -8.12 -3.01
C PRO A 187 15.12 -7.97 -1.98
N ALA A 188 14.56 -9.09 -1.52
CA ALA A 188 13.60 -9.11 -0.43
C ALA A 188 14.31 -9.24 0.94
N PRO A 189 13.80 -8.58 2.02
CA PRO A 189 14.27 -8.84 3.38
C PRO A 189 13.88 -10.26 3.81
N THR A 190 14.51 -10.80 4.86
CA THR A 190 14.17 -12.12 5.39
C THR A 190 12.77 -12.22 6.01
N GLY A 191 12.24 -11.08 6.49
CA GLY A 191 10.90 -10.98 7.07
C GLY A 191 9.81 -10.64 6.06
N ASN A 192 8.63 -10.25 6.57
CA ASN A 192 7.53 -9.78 5.74
C ASN A 192 7.89 -8.47 5.05
N PHE A 193 7.41 -8.31 3.82
CA PHE A 193 7.68 -7.13 3.00
C PHE A 193 6.43 -6.59 2.30
N ILE A 194 6.57 -5.39 1.79
CA ILE A 194 5.57 -4.69 0.97
C ILE A 194 6.21 -4.21 -0.32
N LEU A 195 5.39 -4.06 -1.33
CA LEU A 195 5.79 -3.51 -2.62
C LEU A 195 4.98 -2.25 -2.93
N TRP A 196 5.66 -1.27 -3.49
CA TRP A 196 5.08 -0.06 -4.05
C TRP A 196 5.37 0.02 -5.54
N LEU A 197 4.34 -0.01 -6.37
CA LEU A 197 4.44 0.39 -7.76
C LEU A 197 4.08 1.87 -7.87
N ARG A 198 4.97 2.64 -8.49
CA ARG A 198 4.76 4.04 -8.84
C ARG A 198 4.88 4.20 -10.35
N VAL A 199 3.92 4.88 -10.96
CA VAL A 199 3.93 5.17 -12.40
C VAL A 199 3.80 6.68 -12.57
N TYR A 200 4.81 7.30 -13.14
CA TYR A 200 4.88 8.74 -13.36
C TYR A 200 4.46 9.09 -14.79
N MET A 201 3.68 10.14 -14.94
CA MET A 201 3.01 10.53 -16.18
C MET A 201 2.29 9.31 -16.80
N PRO A 202 1.36 8.68 -16.05
CA PRO A 202 0.74 7.43 -16.47
C PRO A 202 -0.04 7.58 -17.77
N GLY A 203 0.01 6.53 -18.59
CA GLY A 203 -0.76 6.46 -19.82
C GLY A 203 -2.27 6.37 -19.59
N GLN A 204 -3.05 6.64 -20.62
CA GLN A 204 -4.50 6.76 -20.55
C GLN A 204 -5.19 5.50 -19.99
N ALA A 205 -4.68 4.31 -20.28
CA ALA A 205 -5.22 3.07 -19.75
C ALA A 205 -5.17 2.98 -18.21
N ILE A 206 -4.17 3.61 -17.57
CA ILE A 206 -4.08 3.74 -16.12
C ILE A 206 -5.09 4.77 -15.62
N LEU A 207 -5.14 5.95 -16.24
CA LEU A 207 -6.04 7.03 -15.85
C LEU A 207 -7.52 6.62 -15.96
N ASP A 208 -7.86 5.82 -16.97
CA ASP A 208 -9.20 5.23 -17.15
C ASP A 208 -9.49 4.07 -16.19
N GLY A 209 -8.53 3.64 -15.38
CA GLY A 209 -8.68 2.49 -14.51
C GLY A 209 -8.79 1.15 -15.25
N LYS A 210 -8.32 1.07 -16.48
CA LYS A 210 -8.35 -0.16 -17.31
C LYS A 210 -7.12 -1.04 -17.10
N TYR A 211 -5.96 -0.43 -16.80
CA TYR A 211 -4.73 -1.16 -16.55
C TYR A 211 -4.84 -2.00 -15.27
N ARG A 212 -4.33 -3.23 -15.33
CA ARG A 212 -4.29 -4.15 -14.19
C ARG A 212 -2.85 -4.57 -13.94
N VAL A 213 -2.35 -4.24 -12.75
CA VAL A 213 -1.04 -4.73 -12.31
C VAL A 213 -1.13 -6.25 -12.16
N PRO A 214 -0.19 -7.02 -12.73
CA PRO A 214 -0.17 -8.47 -12.57
C PRO A 214 -0.03 -8.89 -11.10
N PRO A 215 -0.50 -10.10 -10.73
CA PRO A 215 -0.32 -10.63 -9.38
C PRO A 215 1.14 -10.95 -9.10
N VAL A 216 1.56 -10.77 -7.86
CA VAL A 216 2.79 -11.39 -7.36
C VAL A 216 2.52 -12.87 -7.14
N VAL A 217 3.34 -13.74 -7.74
CA VAL A 217 3.15 -15.19 -7.70
C VAL A 217 4.28 -15.83 -6.90
N LYS A 218 3.93 -16.62 -5.88
CA LYS A 218 4.90 -17.44 -5.14
C LYS A 218 5.35 -18.61 -6.01
N ILE A 219 6.66 -18.82 -6.12
CA ILE A 219 7.27 -19.90 -6.91
C ILE A 219 7.99 -20.95 -6.05
N LYS A 220 8.40 -20.58 -4.83
CA LYS A 220 9.06 -21.48 -3.89
C LYS A 220 8.79 -21.10 -2.43
#